data_2f00ee63d5504bd9e26591223a11b95c
#
_entry.id   2f00ee63d5504bd9e26591223a11b95c
#
_cell.length_a   1.000
_cell.length_b   1.000
_cell.length_c   1.000
_cell.angle_alpha   90.00
_cell.angle_beta   90.00
_cell.angle_gamma   90.00
#
_symmetry.space_group_name_H-M   'P 1'
#
loop_
_entity.id
_entity.type
_entity.pdbx_description
1 polymer ?
#
loop_
_entity_poly.entity_id
_entity_poly.type
_entity_poly.pdbx_seq_one_letter_code
_entity_poly.pdbx_strand_id
1 'polypeptide(L)'
;MTSSDSTPPRRLGGLTFHGPLSEARAARLLGRLAGAGPADVLDIGCGWGELLLRLLEAVPGAHGVGIDIEAEDLARGRALAEERGLAGRATFVEESALGTDRGPVDTVLCLGAGQALCDPGLPHDPATALRELRRLVRPGGRVVLGEGFWERTPTGAELAGMWPGARADDHLSLGALVDLAIGAGFRPAWIETASAEEWEEFESGYRHDTEVWLAANPGHPLAAETRERVDRQRSGWLNGYRGVLGIAYLTLVATA
;
A
#
# COMPACT_ATOMS: atom_id res chain seq x y z
N MET A 1 -23.51 -3.26 -34.86
CA MET A 1 -23.66 -2.33 -33.75
C MET A 1 -22.26 -2.17 -33.15
N THR A 2 -21.65 -1.05 -33.41
CA THR A 2 -20.23 -0.77 -33.13
C THR A 2 -20.08 -0.35 -31.67
N SER A 3 -19.46 -1.20 -30.89
CA SER A 3 -19.03 -0.92 -29.52
C SER A 3 -17.74 -0.07 -29.52
N SER A 4 -17.86 1.18 -29.96
CA SER A 4 -16.67 2.06 -30.08
C SER A 4 -16.42 2.98 -28.89
N ASP A 5 -17.08 2.76 -27.75
CA ASP A 5 -17.12 3.74 -26.67
C ASP A 5 -16.69 3.18 -25.28
N SER A 6 -16.03 2.03 -25.24
CA SER A 6 -15.55 1.49 -23.97
C SER A 6 -14.13 2.00 -23.67
N THR A 7 -14.01 2.96 -22.78
CA THR A 7 -12.72 3.38 -22.23
C THR A 7 -12.01 2.21 -21.54
N PRO A 8 -10.66 2.10 -21.63
CA PRO A 8 -9.93 1.09 -20.88
C PRO A 8 -10.25 1.14 -19.39
N PRO A 9 -10.41 -0.01 -18.72
CA PRO A 9 -10.71 -0.06 -17.29
C PRO A 9 -9.64 0.65 -16.46
N ARG A 10 -10.07 1.14 -15.30
CA ARG A 10 -9.16 1.73 -14.32
C ARG A 10 -8.21 0.65 -13.77
N ARG A 11 -6.99 1.07 -13.46
CA ARG A 11 -6.07 0.25 -12.67
C ARG A 11 -6.67 -0.01 -11.30
N LEU A 12 -6.42 -1.17 -10.72
CA LEU A 12 -6.87 -1.55 -9.38
C LEU A 12 -8.40 -1.57 -9.18
N GLY A 13 -9.19 -1.41 -10.25
CA GLY A 13 -10.66 -1.37 -10.15
C GLY A 13 -11.28 -2.62 -9.54
N GLY A 14 -10.70 -3.80 -9.85
CA GLY A 14 -11.15 -5.10 -9.34
C GLY A 14 -10.49 -5.55 -8.04
N LEU A 15 -9.58 -4.76 -7.45
CA LEU A 15 -8.87 -5.12 -6.23
C LEU A 15 -9.50 -4.49 -4.98
N THR A 16 -9.49 -5.23 -3.88
CA THR A 16 -9.88 -4.72 -2.56
C THR A 16 -8.78 -3.87 -1.93
N PHE A 17 -7.52 -4.25 -2.12
CA PHE A 17 -6.35 -3.57 -1.55
C PHE A 17 -5.35 -3.15 -2.63
N HIS A 18 -4.58 -2.10 -2.36
CA HIS A 18 -3.54 -1.57 -3.24
C HIS A 18 -2.20 -2.33 -3.18
N GLY A 19 -2.21 -3.60 -2.79
CA GLY A 19 -1.00 -4.39 -2.66
C GLY A 19 -1.31 -5.88 -2.48
N PRO A 20 -0.27 -6.73 -2.40
CA PRO A 20 -0.41 -8.17 -2.25
C PRO A 20 -0.87 -8.56 -0.83
N LEU A 21 -2.10 -8.23 -0.50
CA LEU A 21 -2.73 -8.39 0.81
C LEU A 21 -4.01 -9.19 0.67
N SER A 22 -4.06 -10.39 1.26
CA SER A 22 -5.27 -11.21 1.30
C SER A 22 -6.27 -10.72 2.37
N GLU A 23 -7.55 -11.04 2.16
CA GLU A 23 -8.62 -10.82 3.14
C GLU A 23 -8.27 -11.41 4.51
N ALA A 24 -7.71 -12.63 4.53
CA ALA A 24 -7.31 -13.31 5.76
C ALA A 24 -6.18 -12.58 6.49
N ARG A 25 -5.20 -12.04 5.78
CA ARG A 25 -4.13 -11.24 6.38
C ARG A 25 -4.64 -9.91 6.88
N ALA A 26 -5.44 -9.19 6.08
CA ALA A 26 -6.06 -7.95 6.48
C ALA A 26 -6.86 -8.12 7.78
N ALA A 27 -7.69 -9.17 7.87
CA ALA A 27 -8.45 -9.46 9.08
C ALA A 27 -7.55 -9.72 10.32
N ARG A 28 -6.42 -10.43 10.15
CA ARG A 28 -5.47 -10.64 11.26
C ARG A 28 -4.79 -9.36 11.70
N LEU A 29 -4.31 -8.53 10.76
CA LEU A 29 -3.69 -7.24 11.05
C LEU A 29 -4.66 -6.33 11.80
N LEU A 30 -5.88 -6.17 11.28
CA LEU A 30 -6.91 -5.33 11.86
C LEU A 30 -7.38 -5.85 13.23
N GLY A 31 -7.53 -7.16 13.40
CA GLY A 31 -7.87 -7.76 14.70
C GLY A 31 -6.86 -7.47 15.80
N ARG A 32 -5.56 -7.44 15.48
CA ARG A 32 -4.50 -7.04 16.43
C ARG A 32 -4.55 -5.57 16.79
N LEU A 33 -4.85 -4.70 15.82
CA LEU A 33 -5.01 -3.27 16.05
C LEU A 33 -6.27 -2.99 16.88
N ALA A 34 -7.39 -3.60 16.52
CA ALA A 34 -8.66 -3.48 17.25
C ALA A 34 -8.52 -3.92 18.71
N GLY A 35 -7.77 -5.00 18.97
CA GLY A 35 -7.45 -5.48 20.33
C GLY A 35 -6.68 -4.47 21.19
N ALA A 36 -6.06 -3.45 20.56
CA ALA A 36 -5.41 -2.35 21.27
C ALA A 36 -6.37 -1.20 21.60
N GLY A 37 -7.56 -1.15 21.01
CA GLY A 37 -8.57 -0.14 21.25
C GLY A 37 -8.17 1.30 20.89
N PRO A 38 -7.65 1.57 19.67
CA PRO A 38 -7.25 2.92 19.31
C PRO A 38 -8.46 3.87 19.31
N ALA A 39 -8.26 5.11 19.77
CA ALA A 39 -9.24 6.18 19.63
C ALA A 39 -9.04 6.95 18.31
N ASP A 40 -7.77 7.20 17.96
CA ASP A 40 -7.39 7.97 16.78
C ASP A 40 -6.54 7.14 15.83
N VAL A 41 -6.89 7.14 14.54
CA VAL A 41 -6.20 6.42 13.48
C VAL A 41 -5.82 7.38 12.36
N LEU A 42 -4.57 7.30 11.89
CA LEU A 42 -4.09 7.98 10.69
C LEU A 42 -3.68 6.94 9.64
N ASP A 43 -4.19 7.07 8.42
CA ASP A 43 -3.84 6.22 7.28
C ASP A 43 -3.09 7.04 6.23
N ILE A 44 -1.82 6.74 6.05
CA ILE A 44 -0.87 7.43 5.15
C ILE A 44 -0.88 6.77 3.79
N GLY A 45 -1.17 7.56 2.72
CA GLY A 45 -1.33 7.01 1.37
C GLY A 45 -2.50 6.03 1.35
N CYS A 46 -3.63 6.45 1.87
CA CYS A 46 -4.77 5.57 2.19
C CYS A 46 -5.49 5.02 0.96
N GLY A 47 -5.28 5.60 -0.24
CA GLY A 47 -6.10 5.30 -1.40
C GLY A 47 -7.58 5.52 -1.08
N TRP A 48 -8.40 4.50 -1.30
CA TRP A 48 -9.82 4.55 -0.89
C TRP A 48 -10.09 4.12 0.56
N GLY A 49 -9.04 3.91 1.38
CA GLY A 49 -9.13 3.73 2.82
C GLY A 49 -9.80 2.42 3.28
N GLU A 50 -9.72 1.34 2.52
CA GLU A 50 -10.39 0.08 2.87
C GLU A 50 -9.97 -0.45 4.24
N LEU A 51 -8.65 -0.41 4.55
CA LEU A 51 -8.16 -0.85 5.86
C LEU A 51 -8.59 0.08 6.99
N LEU A 52 -8.57 1.39 6.75
CA LEU A 52 -9.06 2.39 7.70
C LEU A 52 -10.53 2.13 8.03
N LEU A 53 -11.39 2.00 7.02
CA LEU A 53 -12.82 1.77 7.20
C LEU A 53 -13.10 0.50 7.98
N ARG A 54 -12.44 -0.62 7.65
CA ARG A 54 -12.58 -1.88 8.40
C ARG A 54 -12.09 -1.79 9.85
N LEU A 55 -11.02 -1.02 10.11
CA LEU A 55 -10.58 -0.79 11.49
C LEU A 55 -11.62 -0.01 12.27
N LEU A 56 -12.23 1.01 11.68
CA LEU A 56 -13.30 1.79 12.31
C LEU A 56 -14.58 0.97 12.53
N GLU A 57 -14.90 0.01 11.65
CA GLU A 57 -15.98 -0.96 11.88
C GLU A 57 -15.69 -1.85 13.10
N ALA A 58 -14.44 -2.34 13.20
CA ALA A 58 -14.01 -3.20 14.30
C ALA A 58 -13.88 -2.48 15.65
N VAL A 59 -13.74 -1.14 15.67
CA VAL A 59 -13.57 -0.31 16.86
C VAL A 59 -14.59 0.84 16.86
N PRO A 60 -15.81 0.63 17.38
CA PRO A 60 -16.91 1.59 17.24
C PRO A 60 -16.66 2.98 17.81
N GLY A 61 -15.73 3.14 18.76
CA GLY A 61 -15.35 4.44 19.33
C GLY A 61 -14.23 5.17 18.60
N ALA A 62 -13.59 4.54 17.60
CA ALA A 62 -12.46 5.12 16.91
C ALA A 62 -12.88 6.14 15.84
N HIS A 63 -12.02 7.14 15.64
CA HIS A 63 -12.07 8.07 14.52
C HIS A 63 -10.82 7.93 13.67
N GLY A 64 -10.94 8.16 12.37
CA GLY A 64 -9.82 7.99 11.47
C GLY A 64 -9.73 9.08 10.42
N VAL A 65 -8.49 9.41 10.06
CA VAL A 65 -8.17 10.30 8.95
C VAL A 65 -7.31 9.53 7.96
N GLY A 66 -7.78 9.43 6.71
CA GLY A 66 -7.00 8.95 5.58
C GLY A 66 -6.50 10.12 4.76
N ILE A 67 -5.21 10.14 4.46
CA ILE A 67 -4.60 11.15 3.57
C ILE A 67 -4.02 10.48 2.33
N ASP A 68 -4.27 11.08 1.19
CA ASP A 68 -3.72 10.67 -0.11
C ASP A 68 -3.68 11.88 -1.05
N ILE A 69 -2.93 11.79 -2.14
CA ILE A 69 -2.89 12.80 -3.20
C ILE A 69 -3.86 12.48 -4.35
N GLU A 70 -4.42 11.28 -4.39
CA GLU A 70 -5.30 10.80 -5.46
C GLU A 70 -6.77 11.13 -5.15
N ALA A 71 -7.24 12.27 -5.65
CA ALA A 71 -8.60 12.78 -5.39
C ALA A 71 -9.72 11.77 -5.72
N GLU A 72 -9.54 10.94 -6.75
CA GLU A 72 -10.52 9.93 -7.17
C GLU A 72 -10.64 8.78 -6.17
N ASP A 73 -9.53 8.31 -5.60
CA ASP A 73 -9.54 7.27 -4.59
C ASP A 73 -10.16 7.79 -3.29
N LEU A 74 -9.84 9.02 -2.90
CA LEU A 74 -10.47 9.68 -1.76
C LEU A 74 -11.99 9.87 -1.95
N ALA A 75 -12.45 10.19 -3.17
CA ALA A 75 -13.89 10.25 -3.47
C ALA A 75 -14.56 8.89 -3.32
N ARG A 76 -13.92 7.80 -3.78
CA ARG A 76 -14.37 6.42 -3.56
C ARG A 76 -14.42 6.09 -2.06
N GLY A 77 -13.39 6.47 -1.30
CA GLY A 77 -13.33 6.27 0.15
C GLY A 77 -14.47 6.96 0.89
N ARG A 78 -14.80 8.19 0.53
CA ARG A 78 -15.96 8.91 1.11
C ARG A 78 -17.28 8.20 0.82
N ALA A 79 -17.49 7.74 -0.41
CA ALA A 79 -18.67 6.98 -0.79
C ALA A 79 -18.80 5.67 0.01
N LEU A 80 -17.70 4.93 0.15
CA LEU A 80 -17.66 3.71 0.98
C LEU A 80 -17.92 4.00 2.47
N ALA A 81 -17.42 5.12 2.99
CA ALA A 81 -17.68 5.54 4.37
C ALA A 81 -19.16 5.86 4.60
N GLU A 82 -19.82 6.51 3.64
CA GLU A 82 -21.27 6.76 3.68
C GLU A 82 -22.07 5.46 3.65
N GLU A 83 -21.74 4.57 2.70
CA GLU A 83 -22.41 3.26 2.55
C GLU A 83 -22.33 2.42 3.83
N ARG A 84 -21.18 2.45 4.53
CA ARG A 84 -20.94 1.69 5.77
C ARG A 84 -21.37 2.43 7.05
N GLY A 85 -21.97 3.62 6.93
CA GLY A 85 -22.37 4.43 8.09
C GLY A 85 -21.19 4.98 8.90
N LEU A 86 -20.03 5.17 8.28
CA LEU A 86 -18.80 5.64 8.91
C LEU A 86 -18.48 7.11 8.63
N ALA A 87 -19.30 7.83 7.84
CA ALA A 87 -19.06 9.22 7.43
C ALA A 87 -18.80 10.19 8.60
N GLY A 88 -19.37 9.92 9.78
CA GLY A 88 -19.13 10.71 10.99
C GLY A 88 -17.82 10.37 11.73
N ARG A 89 -17.09 9.31 11.32
CA ARG A 89 -15.88 8.82 11.99
C ARG A 89 -14.68 8.67 11.06
N ALA A 90 -14.89 8.63 9.74
CA ALA A 90 -13.84 8.56 8.72
C ALA A 90 -13.78 9.89 7.96
N THR A 91 -12.60 10.48 7.90
CA THR A 91 -12.33 11.70 7.12
C THR A 91 -11.27 11.39 6.06
N PHE A 92 -11.51 11.79 4.80
CA PHE A 92 -10.58 11.60 3.68
C PHE A 92 -10.11 12.96 3.17
N VAL A 93 -8.81 13.21 3.22
CA VAL A 93 -8.20 14.51 2.91
C VAL A 93 -7.18 14.37 1.78
N GLU A 94 -7.32 15.21 0.76
CA GLU A 94 -6.33 15.36 -0.30
C GLU A 94 -5.16 16.18 0.24
N GLU A 95 -4.08 15.48 0.60
CA GLU A 95 -2.92 16.06 1.27
C GLU A 95 -1.67 15.22 1.02
N SER A 96 -0.53 15.89 0.86
CA SER A 96 0.77 15.19 0.88
C SER A 96 1.10 14.72 2.29
N ALA A 97 1.59 13.49 2.41
CA ALA A 97 2.07 12.98 3.70
C ALA A 97 3.42 13.61 4.13
N LEU A 98 4.15 14.21 3.20
CA LEU A 98 5.43 14.86 3.50
C LEU A 98 5.21 16.03 4.47
N GLY A 99 5.79 15.91 5.67
CA GLY A 99 5.70 16.94 6.71
C GLY A 99 4.32 17.09 7.35
N THR A 100 3.39 16.15 7.13
CA THR A 100 2.06 16.20 7.78
C THR A 100 2.16 16.33 9.30
N ASP A 101 1.29 17.12 9.90
CA ASP A 101 1.18 17.34 11.36
C ASP A 101 -0.04 16.68 12.00
N ARG A 102 -0.65 15.69 11.30
CA ARG A 102 -1.85 14.98 11.76
C ARG A 102 -1.62 13.97 12.90
N GLY A 103 -0.44 13.95 13.47
CA GLY A 103 -0.10 13.15 14.65
C GLY A 103 0.19 14.01 15.88
N PRO A 104 0.55 13.41 17.02
CA PRO A 104 0.59 11.96 17.22
C PRO A 104 -0.78 11.33 17.48
N VAL A 105 -1.02 10.15 16.91
CA VAL A 105 -2.23 9.34 17.04
C VAL A 105 -1.95 7.99 17.73
N ASP A 106 -2.98 7.21 18.04
CA ASP A 106 -2.82 5.89 18.67
C ASP A 106 -2.37 4.82 17.68
N THR A 107 -2.85 4.92 16.43
CA THR A 107 -2.49 3.97 15.37
C THR A 107 -2.22 4.69 14.05
N VAL A 108 -1.12 4.32 13.38
CA VAL A 108 -0.81 4.74 12.01
C VAL A 108 -0.81 3.52 11.09
N LEU A 109 -1.54 3.62 9.98
CA LEU A 109 -1.44 2.72 8.85
C LEU A 109 -0.56 3.38 7.78
N CYS A 110 0.38 2.63 7.21
CA CYS A 110 1.23 3.07 6.10
C CYS A 110 1.62 1.83 5.28
N LEU A 111 0.76 1.43 4.37
CA LEU A 111 0.94 0.21 3.59
C LEU A 111 1.28 0.55 2.13
N GLY A 112 2.53 0.30 1.74
CA GLY A 112 3.01 0.61 0.39
C GLY A 112 3.13 2.12 0.11
N ALA A 113 3.18 2.95 1.17
CA ALA A 113 3.18 4.40 1.08
C ALA A 113 4.34 5.08 1.84
N GLY A 114 5.36 4.33 2.25
CA GLY A 114 6.52 4.87 2.98
C GLY A 114 7.23 5.99 2.22
N GLN A 115 7.29 5.92 0.89
CA GLN A 115 7.84 6.96 0.03
C GLN A 115 7.10 8.30 0.13
N ALA A 116 5.81 8.31 0.47
CA ALA A 116 5.02 9.53 0.61
C ALA A 116 5.46 10.40 1.81
N LEU A 117 6.20 9.81 2.75
CA LEU A 117 6.80 10.50 3.89
C LEU A 117 8.20 11.05 3.60
N CYS A 118 8.74 10.81 2.40
CA CYS A 118 10.07 11.22 1.97
C CYS A 118 10.00 12.34 0.94
N ASP A 119 11.10 13.09 0.77
CA ASP A 119 11.22 14.08 -0.30
C ASP A 119 11.11 13.38 -1.67
N PRO A 120 10.14 13.76 -2.52
CA PRO A 120 9.94 13.13 -3.83
C PRO A 120 11.11 13.34 -4.81
N GLY A 121 12.01 14.29 -4.53
CA GLY A 121 13.24 14.53 -5.30
C GLY A 121 14.39 13.58 -4.95
N LEU A 122 14.25 12.75 -3.92
CA LEU A 122 15.27 11.82 -3.43
C LEU A 122 14.81 10.36 -3.58
N PRO A 123 15.75 9.40 -3.65
CA PRO A 123 15.41 7.99 -3.55
C PRO A 123 14.65 7.70 -2.25
N HIS A 124 13.72 6.74 -2.29
CA HIS A 124 13.01 6.30 -1.09
C HIS A 124 14.02 5.85 -0.01
N ASP A 125 13.86 6.39 1.19
CA ASP A 125 14.67 6.06 2.36
C ASP A 125 13.77 5.54 3.50
N PRO A 126 13.73 4.23 3.73
CA PRO A 126 12.96 3.64 4.82
C PRO A 126 13.30 4.21 6.21
N ALA A 127 14.54 4.69 6.40
CA ALA A 127 14.93 5.31 7.67
C ALA A 127 14.21 6.63 7.90
N THR A 128 14.06 7.44 6.85
CA THR A 128 13.27 8.68 6.91
C THR A 128 11.80 8.38 7.15
N ALA A 129 11.22 7.43 6.40
CA ALA A 129 9.83 7.02 6.61
C ALA A 129 9.58 6.55 8.06
N LEU A 130 10.45 5.72 8.61
CA LEU A 130 10.32 5.23 9.99
C LEU A 130 10.46 6.35 11.04
N ARG A 131 11.33 7.34 10.84
CA ARG A 131 11.43 8.51 11.73
C ARG A 131 10.15 9.34 11.71
N GLU A 132 9.57 9.56 10.53
CA GLU A 132 8.30 10.29 10.41
C GLU A 132 7.15 9.50 11.03
N LEU A 133 7.04 8.20 10.79
CA LEU A 133 6.06 7.34 11.45
C LEU A 133 6.19 7.38 12.97
N ARG A 134 7.44 7.41 13.50
CA ARG A 134 7.67 7.53 14.94
C ARG A 134 7.17 8.85 15.51
N ARG A 135 7.28 9.93 14.77
CA ARG A 135 6.76 11.26 15.15
C ARG A 135 5.22 11.28 15.15
N LEU A 136 4.60 10.55 14.22
CA LEU A 136 3.16 10.54 14.01
C LEU A 136 2.40 9.60 14.97
N VAL A 137 3.10 8.74 15.71
CA VAL A 137 2.50 7.78 16.64
C VAL A 137 2.86 8.12 18.09
N ARG A 138 1.87 8.00 19.00
CA ARG A 138 2.09 8.18 20.45
C ARG A 138 3.00 7.08 21.02
N PRO A 139 3.75 7.33 22.10
CA PRO A 139 4.40 6.26 22.85
C PRO A 139 3.40 5.16 23.23
N GLY A 140 3.76 3.90 23.01
CA GLY A 140 2.87 2.75 23.19
C GLY A 140 1.85 2.53 22.07
N GLY A 141 1.70 3.50 21.17
CA GLY A 141 0.85 3.38 19.97
C GLY A 141 1.40 2.39 18.95
N ARG A 142 0.65 2.15 17.90
CA ARG A 142 0.97 1.12 16.90
C ARG A 142 1.13 1.71 15.50
N VAL A 143 2.05 1.13 14.74
CA VAL A 143 2.17 1.37 13.31
C VAL A 143 2.04 0.04 12.58
N VAL A 144 1.24 -0.02 11.53
CA VAL A 144 1.34 -1.08 10.52
C VAL A 144 2.06 -0.50 9.32
N LEU A 145 3.27 -0.99 9.09
CA LEU A 145 4.09 -0.62 7.93
C LEU A 145 4.07 -1.75 6.91
N GLY A 146 3.62 -1.45 5.69
CA GLY A 146 3.80 -2.30 4.51
C GLY A 146 4.95 -1.75 3.68
N GLU A 147 6.08 -2.48 3.61
CA GLU A 147 7.29 -1.98 2.97
C GLU A 147 7.95 -3.04 2.10
N GLY A 148 8.51 -2.61 0.95
CA GLY A 148 9.28 -3.46 0.07
C GLY A 148 10.61 -3.89 0.68
N PHE A 149 10.98 -5.15 0.45
CA PHE A 149 12.28 -5.67 0.85
C PHE A 149 12.79 -6.71 -0.17
N TRP A 150 14.10 -6.91 -0.24
CA TRP A 150 14.64 -8.01 -1.03
C TRP A 150 14.56 -9.33 -0.26
N GLU A 151 13.80 -10.30 -0.77
CA GLU A 151 13.80 -11.68 -0.25
C GLU A 151 15.17 -12.34 -0.44
N ARG A 152 15.84 -11.96 -1.52
CA ARG A 152 17.23 -12.29 -1.83
C ARG A 152 17.83 -11.20 -2.71
N THR A 153 19.15 -11.13 -2.76
CA THR A 153 19.82 -10.20 -3.67
C THR A 153 19.43 -10.46 -5.12
N PRO A 154 18.91 -9.45 -5.85
CA PRO A 154 18.57 -9.61 -7.27
C PRO A 154 19.84 -9.80 -8.12
N THR A 155 19.72 -10.59 -9.17
CA THR A 155 20.75 -10.71 -10.21
C THR A 155 20.70 -9.52 -11.18
N GLY A 156 21.77 -9.28 -11.92
CA GLY A 156 21.79 -8.23 -12.95
C GLY A 156 20.72 -8.41 -14.03
N ALA A 157 20.37 -9.66 -14.38
CA ALA A 157 19.31 -9.96 -15.35
C ALA A 157 17.92 -9.63 -14.79
N GLU A 158 17.66 -9.94 -13.53
CA GLU A 158 16.40 -9.59 -12.86
C GLU A 158 16.23 -8.08 -12.72
N LEU A 159 17.29 -7.37 -12.29
CA LEU A 159 17.28 -5.90 -12.23
C LEU A 159 16.96 -5.27 -13.59
N ALA A 160 17.55 -5.78 -14.66
CA ALA A 160 17.27 -5.32 -16.01
C ALA A 160 15.81 -5.60 -16.47
N GLY A 161 15.17 -6.61 -15.87
CA GLY A 161 13.78 -6.97 -16.13
C GLY A 161 12.76 -6.18 -15.31
N MET A 162 13.17 -5.47 -14.25
CA MET A 162 12.29 -4.71 -13.34
C MET A 162 11.89 -3.34 -13.94
N TRP A 163 11.77 -2.34 -13.11
CA TRP A 163 11.54 -0.95 -13.52
C TRP A 163 12.82 -0.29 -14.03
N PRO A 164 12.72 0.77 -14.84
CA PRO A 164 13.90 1.48 -15.31
C PRO A 164 14.76 2.01 -14.17
N GLY A 165 16.05 1.69 -14.19
CA GLY A 165 17.00 2.13 -13.18
C GLY A 165 16.99 1.32 -11.89
N ALA A 166 16.32 0.16 -11.83
CA ALA A 166 16.32 -0.73 -10.67
C ALA A 166 17.74 -1.11 -10.22
N ARG A 167 18.00 -1.07 -8.94
CA ARG A 167 19.30 -1.28 -8.32
C ARG A 167 19.19 -2.25 -7.14
N ALA A 168 20.28 -2.93 -6.84
CA ALA A 168 20.35 -3.87 -5.71
C ALA A 168 20.23 -3.17 -4.34
N ASP A 169 20.47 -1.87 -4.28
CA ASP A 169 20.35 -1.04 -3.08
C ASP A 169 19.01 -0.30 -2.95
N ASP A 170 18.04 -0.52 -3.86
CA ASP A 170 16.69 0.07 -3.78
C ASP A 170 15.91 -0.44 -2.56
N HIS A 171 16.16 -1.66 -2.11
CA HIS A 171 15.51 -2.24 -0.94
C HIS A 171 16.51 -2.92 0.00
N LEU A 172 16.17 -2.94 1.26
CA LEU A 172 16.90 -3.67 2.31
C LEU A 172 16.48 -5.16 2.32
N SER A 173 17.27 -5.99 3.00
CA SER A 173 16.79 -7.30 3.43
C SER A 173 15.75 -7.14 4.55
N LEU A 174 14.89 -8.15 4.76
CA LEU A 174 13.89 -8.13 5.82
C LEU A 174 14.53 -7.87 7.21
N GLY A 175 15.66 -8.53 7.51
CA GLY A 175 16.37 -8.33 8.77
C GLY A 175 16.84 -6.88 8.96
N ALA A 176 17.48 -6.31 7.94
CA ALA A 176 17.93 -4.92 7.98
C ALA A 176 16.78 -3.91 8.12
N LEU A 177 15.64 -4.15 7.47
CA LEU A 177 14.43 -3.33 7.62
C LEU A 177 13.89 -3.38 9.06
N VAL A 178 13.86 -4.56 9.67
CA VAL A 178 13.43 -4.75 11.07
C VAL A 178 14.40 -4.07 12.04
N ASP A 179 15.71 -4.21 11.83
CA ASP A 179 16.73 -3.56 12.67
C ASP A 179 16.63 -2.03 12.57
N LEU A 180 16.34 -1.53 11.37
CA LEU A 180 16.10 -0.11 11.13
C LEU A 180 14.88 0.40 11.91
N ALA A 181 13.78 -0.37 11.92
CA ALA A 181 12.59 -0.03 12.71
C ALA A 181 12.89 -0.01 14.23
N ILE A 182 13.71 -0.96 14.71
CA ILE A 182 14.16 -0.96 16.12
C ILE A 182 15.00 0.29 16.41
N GLY A 183 15.93 0.64 15.54
CA GLY A 183 16.75 1.85 15.64
C GLY A 183 15.95 3.15 15.61
N ALA A 184 14.81 3.16 14.94
CA ALA A 184 13.88 4.30 14.89
C ALA A 184 12.95 4.41 16.12
N GLY A 185 13.11 3.56 17.15
CA GLY A 185 12.34 3.61 18.38
C GLY A 185 11.06 2.79 18.37
N PHE A 186 11.06 1.66 17.65
CA PHE A 186 9.96 0.71 17.62
C PHE A 186 10.35 -0.66 18.18
N ARG A 187 9.34 -1.41 18.61
CA ARG A 187 9.46 -2.86 18.86
C ARG A 187 8.57 -3.59 17.86
N PRO A 188 9.14 -4.50 17.04
CA PRO A 188 8.37 -5.29 16.09
C PRO A 188 7.56 -6.35 16.82
N ALA A 189 6.27 -6.09 17.03
CA ALA A 189 5.36 -7.03 17.68
C ALA A 189 4.99 -8.18 16.75
N TRP A 190 4.89 -7.92 15.43
CA TRP A 190 4.65 -8.93 14.40
C TRP A 190 5.44 -8.60 13.14
N ILE A 191 6.02 -9.63 12.54
CA ILE A 191 6.76 -9.59 11.29
C ILE A 191 6.13 -10.63 10.37
N GLU A 192 5.48 -10.17 9.30
CA GLU A 192 4.84 -11.03 8.30
C GLU A 192 5.30 -10.57 6.91
N THR A 193 5.27 -11.48 5.94
CA THR A 193 5.57 -11.14 4.54
C THR A 193 4.45 -11.63 3.63
N ALA A 194 4.21 -10.92 2.52
CA ALA A 194 3.26 -11.35 1.53
C ALA A 194 3.63 -12.73 0.98
N SER A 195 2.66 -13.62 0.85
CA SER A 195 2.86 -14.93 0.25
C SER A 195 2.93 -14.84 -1.28
N ALA A 196 3.46 -15.90 -1.91
CA ALA A 196 3.44 -16.00 -3.38
C ALA A 196 2.01 -15.94 -3.95
N GLU A 197 1.03 -16.52 -3.24
CA GLU A 197 -0.38 -16.50 -3.61
C GLU A 197 -0.95 -15.07 -3.56
N GLU A 198 -0.64 -14.29 -2.52
CA GLU A 198 -1.03 -12.88 -2.40
C GLU A 198 -0.43 -12.04 -3.54
N TRP A 199 0.82 -12.29 -3.91
CA TRP A 199 1.45 -11.66 -5.06
C TRP A 199 0.77 -12.05 -6.39
N GLU A 200 0.45 -13.32 -6.60
CA GLU A 200 -0.22 -13.79 -7.82
C GLU A 200 -1.61 -13.19 -7.96
N GLU A 201 -2.37 -13.12 -6.87
CA GLU A 201 -3.69 -12.49 -6.85
C GLU A 201 -3.60 -10.99 -7.16
N PHE A 202 -2.69 -10.27 -6.50
CA PHE A 202 -2.49 -8.84 -6.72
C PHE A 202 -2.08 -8.55 -8.16
N GLU A 203 -1.03 -9.23 -8.66
CA GLU A 203 -0.49 -9.01 -10.00
C GLU A 203 -1.47 -9.41 -11.11
N SER A 204 -2.25 -10.46 -10.89
CA SER A 204 -3.28 -10.88 -11.85
C SER A 204 -4.48 -9.92 -11.81
N GLY A 205 -4.98 -9.59 -10.62
CA GLY A 205 -6.10 -8.67 -10.43
C GLY A 205 -5.80 -7.26 -10.96
N TYR A 206 -4.56 -6.79 -10.80
CA TYR A 206 -4.12 -5.51 -11.35
C TYR A 206 -4.31 -5.40 -12.87
N ARG A 207 -4.19 -6.51 -13.60
CA ARG A 207 -4.26 -6.55 -15.07
C ARG A 207 -5.56 -7.10 -15.61
N HIS A 208 -6.29 -7.89 -14.83
CA HIS A 208 -7.40 -8.72 -15.30
C HIS A 208 -8.38 -7.96 -16.22
N ASP A 209 -8.97 -6.90 -15.72
CA ASP A 209 -9.99 -6.14 -16.47
C ASP A 209 -9.40 -5.52 -17.74
N THR A 210 -8.15 -5.08 -17.69
CA THR A 210 -7.47 -4.49 -18.84
C THR A 210 -7.16 -5.55 -19.91
N GLU A 211 -6.72 -6.75 -19.51
CA GLU A 211 -6.48 -7.86 -20.46
C GLU A 211 -7.79 -8.33 -21.13
N VAL A 212 -8.87 -8.43 -20.36
CA VAL A 212 -10.21 -8.75 -20.89
C VAL A 212 -10.66 -7.67 -21.87
N TRP A 213 -10.50 -6.40 -21.52
CA TRP A 213 -10.84 -5.28 -22.42
C TRP A 213 -10.02 -5.30 -23.70
N LEU A 214 -8.69 -5.54 -23.63
CA LEU A 214 -7.80 -5.64 -24.79
C LEU A 214 -8.21 -6.79 -25.74
N ALA A 215 -8.60 -7.94 -25.17
CA ALA A 215 -9.09 -9.07 -25.97
C ALA A 215 -10.40 -8.75 -26.73
N ALA A 216 -11.28 -7.97 -26.09
CA ALA A 216 -12.55 -7.55 -26.68
C ALA A 216 -12.43 -6.37 -27.65
N ASN A 217 -11.38 -5.54 -27.55
CA ASN A 217 -11.23 -4.28 -28.28
C ASN A 217 -9.88 -4.16 -29.01
N PRO A 218 -9.46 -5.15 -29.83
CA PRO A 218 -8.13 -5.18 -30.44
C PRO A 218 -7.86 -4.01 -31.42
N GLY A 219 -8.90 -3.44 -32.00
CA GLY A 219 -8.83 -2.31 -32.95
C GLY A 219 -9.11 -0.95 -32.34
N HIS A 220 -9.30 -0.85 -31.01
CA HIS A 220 -9.57 0.43 -30.35
C HIS A 220 -8.36 1.37 -30.43
N PRO A 221 -8.52 2.70 -30.61
CA PRO A 221 -7.40 3.65 -30.72
C PRO A 221 -6.42 3.58 -29.53
N LEU A 222 -6.89 3.29 -28.32
CA LEU A 222 -6.06 3.16 -27.12
C LEU A 222 -5.48 1.75 -26.90
N ALA A 223 -5.83 0.75 -27.74
CA ALA A 223 -5.45 -0.65 -27.50
C ALA A 223 -3.92 -0.87 -27.58
N ALA A 224 -3.24 -0.20 -28.51
CA ALA A 224 -1.79 -0.36 -28.70
C ALA A 224 -1.02 0.14 -27.47
N GLU A 225 -1.29 1.35 -27.01
CA GLU A 225 -0.66 1.95 -25.83
C GLU A 225 -1.00 1.17 -24.54
N THR A 226 -2.27 0.80 -24.40
CA THR A 226 -2.73 0.00 -23.25
C THR A 226 -2.03 -1.34 -23.17
N ARG A 227 -1.87 -2.05 -24.32
CA ARG A 227 -1.16 -3.33 -24.42
C ARG A 227 0.30 -3.17 -24.03
N GLU A 228 1.00 -2.19 -24.60
CA GLU A 228 2.41 -1.95 -24.28
C GLU A 228 2.63 -1.74 -22.78
N ARG A 229 1.76 -0.97 -22.13
CA ARG A 229 1.80 -0.73 -20.69
C ARG A 229 1.61 -2.02 -19.87
N VAL A 230 0.60 -2.83 -20.23
CA VAL A 230 0.28 -4.08 -19.51
C VAL A 230 1.35 -5.13 -19.75
N ASP A 231 1.85 -5.28 -20.99
CA ASP A 231 2.92 -6.21 -21.33
C ASP A 231 4.22 -5.86 -20.58
N ARG A 232 4.55 -4.59 -20.46
CA ARG A 232 5.72 -4.11 -19.72
C ARG A 232 5.59 -4.45 -18.22
N GLN A 233 4.44 -4.19 -17.61
CA GLN A 233 4.21 -4.51 -16.21
C GLN A 233 4.23 -6.02 -15.96
N ARG A 234 3.58 -6.83 -16.82
CA ARG A 234 3.61 -8.29 -16.76
C ARG A 234 5.04 -8.84 -16.89
N SER A 235 5.80 -8.31 -17.84
CA SER A 235 7.21 -8.70 -18.02
C SER A 235 8.06 -8.33 -16.81
N GLY A 236 7.85 -7.14 -16.25
CA GLY A 236 8.54 -6.70 -15.03
C GLY A 236 8.32 -7.65 -13.87
N TRP A 237 7.08 -8.09 -13.67
CA TRP A 237 6.78 -9.08 -12.65
C TRP A 237 7.43 -10.43 -12.96
N LEU A 238 7.13 -11.04 -14.10
CA LEU A 238 7.52 -12.42 -14.40
C LEU A 238 9.03 -12.62 -14.57
N ASN A 239 9.73 -11.65 -15.14
CA ASN A 239 11.14 -11.72 -15.47
C ASN A 239 12.05 -10.88 -14.57
N GLY A 240 11.45 -10.02 -13.74
CA GLY A 240 12.17 -9.14 -12.82
C GLY A 240 11.97 -9.53 -11.36
N TYR A 241 10.88 -9.08 -10.75
CA TYR A 241 10.77 -9.10 -9.28
C TYR A 241 10.02 -10.30 -8.67
N ARG A 242 9.43 -11.22 -9.45
CA ARG A 242 8.75 -12.41 -8.89
C ARG A 242 9.72 -13.28 -8.10
N GLY A 243 9.46 -13.49 -6.80
CA GLY A 243 10.32 -14.25 -5.90
C GLY A 243 11.65 -13.56 -5.56
N VAL A 244 11.71 -12.24 -5.79
CA VAL A 244 12.88 -11.39 -5.48
C VAL A 244 12.48 -10.24 -4.57
N LEU A 245 11.41 -9.50 -4.95
CA LEU A 245 10.81 -8.45 -4.14
C LEU A 245 9.71 -9.05 -3.27
N GLY A 246 9.82 -8.84 -1.96
CA GLY A 246 8.79 -9.12 -0.98
C GLY A 246 8.14 -7.84 -0.48
N ILE A 247 6.95 -7.97 0.12
CA ILE A 247 6.34 -6.94 0.95
C ILE A 247 6.32 -7.45 2.39
N ALA A 248 6.93 -6.70 3.28
CA ALA A 248 6.84 -6.91 4.72
C ALA A 248 5.64 -6.17 5.29
N TYR A 249 4.89 -6.83 6.17
CA TYR A 249 3.85 -6.22 7.00
C TYR A 249 4.34 -6.24 8.45
N LEU A 250 4.86 -5.11 8.91
CA LEU A 250 5.39 -4.97 10.25
C LEU A 250 4.34 -4.31 11.16
N THR A 251 3.90 -5.01 12.20
CA THR A 251 3.16 -4.36 13.29
C THR A 251 4.16 -3.91 14.34
N LEU A 252 4.37 -2.62 14.42
CA LEU A 252 5.35 -1.97 15.27
C LEU A 252 4.67 -1.31 16.46
N VAL A 253 5.30 -1.37 17.64
CA VAL A 253 4.88 -0.64 18.86
C VAL A 253 5.92 0.43 19.13
N ALA A 254 5.48 1.69 19.21
CA ALA A 254 6.35 2.81 19.54
C ALA A 254 6.85 2.71 21.00
N THR A 255 8.16 2.83 21.20
CA THR A 255 8.74 2.86 22.55
C THR A 255 8.42 4.18 23.26
N ALA A 256 8.53 4.16 24.58
CA ALA A 256 8.36 5.34 25.42
C ALA A 256 9.41 6.42 25.14
#